data_642fc6d287c70b89fa8c2b4cce22c93b
#
_entry.id   642fc6d287c70b89fa8c2b4cce22c93b
#
_cell.length_a   1.000
_cell.length_b   1.000
_cell.length_c   1.000
_cell.angle_alpha   90.00
_cell.angle_beta   90.00
_cell.angle_gamma   90.00
#
_symmetry.space_group_name_H-M   'P 1'
#
loop_
_entity.id
_entity.type
_entity.pdbx_description
1 polymer ?
#
loop_
_entity_poly.entity_id
_entity_poly.type
_entity_poly.pdbx_seq_one_letter_code
_entity_poly.pdbx_strand_id
1 'polypeptide(L)'
;IYGIIVNGTANVSSNSEVKSSDENIVSIENGVAVGHGIGQAYLYAKSSPYTYVAVLMNVEENPDNVEKINVSFRLIGEENLGSDFVLTKDTKNTYQTWIPEKEYEVKLGSTVGDVFKQALDDNGLKYRGWENGYISTIQSPEGYWLGEFTNGKYSGWMYTVNGSHPSLGLNEYKLIG
;
A
#
# COMPACT_ATOMS: atom_id res chain seq x y z
N ILE A 1 -10.45 -18.27 -14.36
CA ILE A 1 -9.67 -17.03 -14.54
C ILE A 1 -8.22 -17.41 -14.43
N TYR A 2 -7.43 -17.00 -15.40
CA TYR A 2 -5.97 -17.15 -15.39
C TYR A 2 -5.36 -15.76 -15.30
N GLY A 3 -4.28 -15.61 -14.53
CA GLY A 3 -3.56 -14.34 -14.35
C GLY A 3 -2.21 -14.38 -15.04
N ILE A 4 -1.84 -13.28 -15.69
CA ILE A 4 -0.47 -12.98 -16.12
C ILE A 4 -0.15 -11.52 -15.77
N ILE A 5 1.12 -11.15 -15.77
CA ILE A 5 1.55 -9.76 -15.58
C ILE A 5 1.82 -9.10 -16.93
N VAL A 6 1.90 -7.78 -16.96
CA VAL A 6 2.37 -7.02 -18.14
C VAL A 6 3.77 -7.52 -18.53
N ASN A 7 3.98 -7.80 -19.81
CA ASN A 7 5.13 -8.49 -20.39
C ASN A 7 5.31 -9.95 -19.92
N GLY A 8 4.35 -10.49 -19.16
CA GLY A 8 4.29 -11.91 -18.81
C GLY A 8 3.67 -12.74 -19.93
N THR A 9 3.88 -14.05 -19.90
CA THR A 9 3.42 -14.98 -20.90
C THR A 9 2.73 -16.20 -20.30
N ALA A 10 1.79 -16.78 -21.07
CA ALA A 10 1.15 -18.07 -20.74
C ALA A 10 1.03 -18.91 -22.01
N ASN A 11 1.36 -20.20 -21.94
CA ASN A 11 1.19 -21.11 -23.05
C ASN A 11 -0.30 -21.34 -23.35
N VAL A 12 -0.69 -21.27 -24.60
CA VAL A 12 -2.01 -21.66 -25.09
C VAL A 12 -1.89 -22.88 -25.99
N SER A 13 -2.98 -23.65 -26.08
CA SER A 13 -2.98 -24.86 -26.89
C SER A 13 -2.67 -24.57 -28.37
N SER A 14 -1.70 -25.28 -28.93
CA SER A 14 -1.28 -25.13 -30.33
C SER A 14 -2.28 -25.74 -31.36
N ASN A 15 -3.30 -26.46 -30.89
CA ASN A 15 -4.19 -27.22 -31.78
C ASN A 15 -5.44 -26.45 -32.24
N SER A 16 -5.61 -25.20 -31.83
CA SER A 16 -6.75 -24.36 -32.15
C SER A 16 -6.31 -22.94 -32.44
N GLU A 17 -6.99 -22.28 -33.39
CA GLU A 17 -6.81 -20.85 -33.58
C GLU A 17 -7.39 -20.10 -32.36
N VAL A 18 -6.53 -19.58 -31.53
CA VAL A 18 -6.89 -18.79 -30.35
C VAL A 18 -6.84 -17.32 -30.70
N LYS A 19 -7.88 -16.57 -30.32
CA LYS A 19 -7.97 -15.10 -30.51
C LYS A 19 -8.21 -14.41 -29.18
N SER A 20 -7.77 -13.16 -29.09
CA SER A 20 -8.08 -12.28 -27.98
C SER A 20 -9.28 -11.38 -28.30
N SER A 21 -10.07 -11.07 -27.29
CA SER A 21 -11.12 -10.05 -27.37
C SER A 21 -10.56 -8.63 -27.33
N ASP A 22 -9.33 -8.45 -26.79
CA ASP A 22 -8.63 -7.16 -26.76
C ASP A 22 -7.12 -7.40 -26.78
N GLU A 23 -6.51 -7.14 -27.95
CA GLU A 23 -5.08 -7.33 -28.16
C GLU A 23 -4.21 -6.28 -27.48
N ASN A 24 -4.78 -5.15 -27.02
CA ASN A 24 -4.05 -4.17 -26.21
C ASN A 24 -3.87 -4.66 -24.76
N ILE A 25 -4.69 -5.61 -24.32
CA ILE A 25 -4.56 -6.23 -23.00
C ILE A 25 -3.77 -7.54 -23.11
N VAL A 26 -4.17 -8.43 -24.00
CA VAL A 26 -3.51 -9.72 -24.25
C VAL A 26 -3.50 -9.99 -25.75
N SER A 27 -2.34 -10.25 -26.34
CA SER A 27 -2.21 -10.80 -27.69
C SER A 27 -1.88 -12.29 -27.67
N ILE A 28 -1.99 -12.94 -28.84
CA ILE A 28 -1.50 -14.31 -29.05
C ILE A 28 -0.35 -14.26 -30.05
N GLU A 29 0.83 -14.63 -29.61
CA GLU A 29 2.05 -14.63 -30.39
C GLU A 29 2.68 -16.02 -30.39
N ASN A 30 2.75 -16.65 -31.55
CA ASN A 30 3.36 -17.98 -31.72
C ASN A 30 2.80 -19.05 -30.74
N GLY A 31 1.49 -19.02 -30.47
CA GLY A 31 0.85 -19.96 -29.54
C GLY A 31 1.06 -19.62 -28.05
N VAL A 32 1.49 -18.41 -27.75
CA VAL A 32 1.69 -17.89 -26.40
C VAL A 32 0.82 -16.66 -26.22
N ALA A 33 0.09 -16.57 -25.10
CA ALA A 33 -0.58 -15.35 -24.68
C ALA A 33 0.45 -14.41 -24.07
N VAL A 34 0.47 -13.15 -24.51
CA VAL A 34 1.38 -12.10 -24.04
C VAL A 34 0.55 -10.95 -23.46
N GLY A 35 0.81 -10.58 -22.21
CA GLY A 35 0.15 -9.45 -21.53
C GLY A 35 0.80 -8.11 -21.94
N HIS A 36 0.00 -7.13 -22.36
CA HIS A 36 0.45 -5.81 -22.78
C HIS A 36 -0.05 -4.69 -21.88
N GLY A 37 -1.31 -4.73 -21.49
CA GLY A 37 -1.96 -3.71 -20.66
C GLY A 37 -2.68 -4.31 -19.48
N ILE A 38 -2.75 -3.57 -18.38
CA ILE A 38 -3.53 -3.98 -17.20
C ILE A 38 -5.01 -4.03 -17.55
N GLY A 39 -5.67 -5.14 -17.21
CA GLY A 39 -7.10 -5.31 -17.46
C GLY A 39 -7.49 -6.77 -17.68
N GLN A 40 -8.65 -6.97 -18.31
CA GLN A 40 -9.20 -8.29 -18.57
C GLN A 40 -9.54 -8.44 -20.05
N ALA A 41 -9.17 -9.58 -20.63
CA ALA A 41 -9.54 -9.98 -21.97
C ALA A 41 -9.94 -11.45 -22.00
N TYR A 42 -10.85 -11.81 -22.91
CA TYR A 42 -11.16 -13.21 -23.17
C TYR A 42 -10.24 -13.74 -24.26
N LEU A 43 -9.64 -14.90 -24.01
CA LEU A 43 -9.05 -15.73 -25.05
C LEU A 43 -10.09 -16.77 -25.46
N TYR A 44 -10.38 -16.88 -26.75
CA TYR A 44 -11.37 -17.80 -27.26
C TYR A 44 -10.83 -18.59 -28.43
N ALA A 45 -11.17 -19.86 -28.44
CA ALA A 45 -10.85 -20.80 -29.51
C ALA A 45 -12.10 -21.44 -30.06
N LYS A 46 -12.10 -21.68 -31.37
CA LYS A 46 -13.17 -22.42 -32.03
C LYS A 46 -13.00 -23.91 -31.78
N SER A 47 -13.94 -24.48 -31.05
CA SER A 47 -13.94 -25.92 -30.75
C SER A 47 -14.66 -26.76 -31.81
N SER A 48 -15.65 -26.18 -32.51
CA SER A 48 -16.39 -26.76 -33.64
C SER A 48 -16.95 -25.63 -34.50
N PRO A 49 -17.59 -25.90 -35.64
CA PRO A 49 -18.18 -24.85 -36.49
C PRO A 49 -19.06 -23.86 -35.73
N TYR A 50 -19.68 -24.28 -34.61
CA TYR A 50 -20.66 -23.49 -33.86
C TYR A 50 -20.34 -23.32 -32.38
N THR A 51 -19.16 -23.82 -31.91
CA THR A 51 -18.82 -23.79 -30.48
C THR A 51 -17.49 -23.10 -30.26
N TYR A 52 -17.48 -22.17 -29.32
CA TYR A 52 -16.25 -21.51 -28.83
C TYR A 52 -16.03 -21.86 -27.39
N VAL A 53 -14.78 -22.03 -27.01
CA VAL A 53 -14.32 -22.08 -25.61
C VAL A 53 -13.65 -20.75 -25.30
N ALA A 54 -14.07 -20.10 -24.23
CA ALA A 54 -13.48 -18.83 -23.79
C ALA A 54 -12.88 -18.93 -22.39
N VAL A 55 -11.74 -18.32 -22.21
CA VAL A 55 -11.04 -18.22 -20.92
C VAL A 55 -10.81 -16.74 -20.62
N LEU A 56 -11.19 -16.30 -19.43
CA LEU A 56 -10.90 -14.96 -18.97
C LEU A 56 -9.44 -14.89 -18.49
N MET A 57 -8.67 -14.01 -19.11
CA MET A 57 -7.32 -13.65 -18.69
C MET A 57 -7.37 -12.32 -17.92
N ASN A 58 -6.69 -12.27 -16.79
CA ASN A 58 -6.47 -11.06 -16.02
C ASN A 58 -5.00 -10.65 -16.15
N VAL A 59 -4.72 -9.44 -16.64
CA VAL A 59 -3.38 -8.90 -16.75
C VAL A 59 -3.18 -7.90 -15.63
N GLU A 60 -2.23 -8.17 -14.78
CA GLU A 60 -1.88 -7.35 -13.62
C GLU A 60 -0.58 -6.57 -13.88
N GLU A 61 -0.34 -5.55 -13.07
CA GLU A 61 0.90 -4.79 -13.13
C GLU A 61 2.11 -5.72 -12.88
N ASN A 62 3.16 -5.55 -13.67
CA ASN A 62 4.41 -6.27 -13.42
C ASN A 62 5.14 -5.60 -12.24
N PRO A 63 5.29 -6.28 -11.09
CA PRO A 63 5.92 -5.70 -9.91
C PRO A 63 7.38 -5.29 -10.14
N ASP A 64 8.07 -5.89 -11.11
CA ASP A 64 9.46 -5.57 -11.44
C ASP A 64 9.60 -4.26 -12.24
N ASN A 65 8.51 -3.78 -12.87
CA ASN A 65 8.48 -2.55 -13.66
C ASN A 65 7.85 -1.36 -12.91
N VAL A 66 7.52 -1.54 -11.63
CA VAL A 66 6.98 -0.46 -10.81
C VAL A 66 8.11 0.43 -10.35
N GLU A 67 8.03 1.71 -10.67
CA GLU A 67 8.97 2.70 -10.14
C GLU A 67 8.86 2.76 -8.62
N LYS A 68 9.99 2.63 -7.94
CA LYS A 68 10.09 2.62 -6.48
C LYS A 68 10.91 3.81 -5.99
N ILE A 69 10.59 4.24 -4.79
CA ILE A 69 11.31 5.28 -4.06
C ILE A 69 11.67 4.80 -2.67
N ASN A 70 12.75 5.34 -2.12
CA ASN A 70 13.13 5.12 -0.72
C ASN A 70 12.65 6.30 0.12
N VAL A 71 12.02 6.01 1.24
CA VAL A 71 11.57 7.00 2.21
C VAL A 71 12.02 6.62 3.60
N SER A 72 12.53 7.61 4.36
CA SER A 72 12.84 7.42 5.77
C SER A 72 11.58 7.58 6.62
N PHE A 73 11.40 6.68 7.56
CA PHE A 73 10.31 6.76 8.55
C PHE A 73 10.86 6.61 9.97
N ARG A 74 10.31 7.40 10.88
CA ARG A 74 10.56 7.33 12.32
C ARG A 74 9.26 7.56 13.08
N LEU A 75 9.03 6.81 14.15
CA LEU A 75 7.92 7.05 15.08
C LEU A 75 8.45 7.50 16.44
N ILE A 76 7.93 8.62 16.91
CA ILE A 76 8.23 9.17 18.24
C ILE A 76 6.94 9.17 19.02
N GLY A 77 6.93 8.54 20.17
CA GLY A 77 5.84 8.60 21.14
C GLY A 77 6.24 9.35 22.40
N GLU A 78 5.33 9.41 23.34
CA GLU A 78 5.48 10.04 24.63
C GLU A 78 5.08 9.06 25.74
N GLU A 79 5.47 9.31 26.97
CA GLU A 79 4.93 8.57 28.12
C GLU A 79 3.43 8.82 28.25
N ASN A 80 2.71 7.87 28.83
CA ASN A 80 1.31 8.06 29.14
C ASN A 80 1.17 8.93 30.40
N LEU A 81 0.83 10.20 30.21
CA LEU A 81 0.71 11.21 31.28
C LEU A 81 -0.72 11.30 31.84
N GLY A 82 -1.66 10.57 31.21
CA GLY A 82 -3.08 10.54 31.62
C GLY A 82 -3.92 11.66 31.01
N SER A 83 -5.24 11.44 31.00
CA SER A 83 -6.23 12.36 30.37
C SER A 83 -6.33 13.72 31.06
N ASP A 84 -6.02 13.77 32.35
CA ASP A 84 -6.09 15.01 33.17
C ASP A 84 -4.79 15.85 33.07
N PHE A 85 -3.80 15.37 32.28
CA PHE A 85 -2.56 16.09 32.07
C PHE A 85 -2.79 17.46 31.42
N VAL A 86 -2.13 18.48 31.98
CA VAL A 86 -2.16 19.86 31.49
C VAL A 86 -0.75 20.29 31.11
N LEU A 87 -0.54 20.60 29.84
CA LEU A 87 0.70 21.15 29.35
C LEU A 87 0.96 22.53 29.97
N THR A 88 2.12 22.70 30.59
CA THR A 88 2.55 23.99 31.19
C THR A 88 3.90 24.41 30.62
N LYS A 89 4.37 25.63 30.90
CA LYS A 89 5.69 26.10 30.47
C LYS A 89 6.85 25.25 31.04
N ASP A 90 6.62 24.63 32.19
CA ASP A 90 7.62 23.84 32.90
C ASP A 90 7.52 22.35 32.60
N THR A 91 6.58 21.97 31.73
CA THR A 91 6.43 20.57 31.30
C THR A 91 7.66 20.14 30.50
N LYS A 92 8.32 19.09 30.94
CA LYS A 92 9.38 18.45 30.18
C LYS A 92 8.79 17.48 29.18
N ASN A 93 9.26 17.54 27.94
CA ASN A 93 8.90 16.55 26.92
C ASN A 93 9.51 15.20 27.30
N THR A 94 8.68 14.16 27.34
CA THR A 94 9.05 12.78 27.65
C THR A 94 9.06 11.92 26.39
N TYR A 95 9.46 12.51 25.25
CA TYR A 95 9.48 11.83 23.96
C TYR A 95 10.45 10.66 23.94
N GLN A 96 9.98 9.55 23.41
CA GLN A 96 10.71 8.32 23.20
C GLN A 96 10.63 7.90 21.75
N THR A 97 11.70 7.35 21.22
CA THR A 97 11.69 6.75 19.89
C THR A 97 11.09 5.36 19.97
N TRP A 98 9.89 5.18 19.37
CA TRP A 98 9.22 3.89 19.31
C TRP A 98 9.65 3.07 18.09
N ILE A 99 9.87 3.73 16.96
CA ILE A 99 10.48 3.14 15.78
C ILE A 99 11.66 4.03 15.40
N PRO A 100 12.92 3.51 15.46
CA PRO A 100 14.09 4.22 14.97
C PRO A 100 13.94 4.57 13.48
N GLU A 101 14.64 5.61 13.06
CA GLU A 101 14.69 5.99 11.66
C GLU A 101 15.20 4.83 10.80
N LYS A 102 14.42 4.45 9.80
CA LYS A 102 14.70 3.37 8.87
C LYS A 102 14.18 3.73 7.48
N GLU A 103 14.88 3.31 6.46
CA GLU A 103 14.43 3.43 5.07
C GLU A 103 13.46 2.30 4.71
N TYR A 104 12.43 2.68 3.96
CA TYR A 104 11.43 1.80 3.38
C TYR A 104 11.39 2.03 1.88
N GLU A 105 11.52 0.95 1.11
CA GLU A 105 11.30 0.98 -0.33
C GLU A 105 9.80 0.82 -0.59
N VAL A 106 9.22 1.79 -1.28
CA VAL A 106 7.79 1.80 -1.61
C VAL A 106 7.59 2.18 -3.08
N LYS A 107 6.44 1.83 -3.62
CA LYS A 107 6.03 2.23 -4.97
C LYS A 107 5.92 3.76 -5.05
N LEU A 108 6.39 4.36 -6.15
CA LEU A 108 6.15 5.78 -6.43
C LEU A 108 4.65 6.07 -6.40
N GLY A 109 4.25 7.11 -5.67
CA GLY A 109 2.84 7.46 -5.46
C GLY A 109 2.15 6.69 -4.33
N SER A 110 2.85 5.82 -3.59
CA SER A 110 2.38 5.33 -2.29
C SER A 110 2.09 6.49 -1.36
N THR A 111 1.17 6.29 -0.42
CA THR A 111 0.81 7.32 0.55
C THR A 111 1.71 7.26 1.79
N VAL A 112 1.71 8.33 2.58
CA VAL A 112 2.31 8.31 3.92
C VAL A 112 1.69 7.20 4.77
N GLY A 113 0.39 6.95 4.60
CA GLY A 113 -0.31 5.87 5.28
C GLY A 113 0.19 4.47 4.95
N ASP A 114 0.60 4.22 3.71
CA ASP A 114 1.16 2.93 3.30
C ASP A 114 2.49 2.67 4.03
N VAL A 115 3.38 3.67 4.07
CA VAL A 115 4.65 3.58 4.81
C VAL A 115 4.44 3.44 6.30
N PHE A 116 3.52 4.24 6.87
CA PHE A 116 3.15 4.18 8.28
C PHE A 116 2.70 2.77 8.67
N LYS A 117 1.75 2.22 7.92
CA LYS A 117 1.22 0.89 8.18
C LYS A 117 2.30 -0.19 8.10
N GLN A 118 3.10 -0.18 7.03
CA GLN A 118 4.23 -1.10 6.88
C GLN A 118 5.20 -0.99 8.06
N ALA A 119 5.55 0.23 8.47
CA ALA A 119 6.48 0.44 9.57
C ALA A 119 5.94 -0.07 10.91
N LEU A 120 4.66 0.11 11.21
CA LEU A 120 4.05 -0.41 12.43
C LEU A 120 3.96 -1.94 12.40
N ASP A 121 3.52 -2.52 11.30
CA ASP A 121 3.41 -3.96 11.11
C ASP A 121 4.78 -4.65 11.25
N ASP A 122 5.82 -4.10 10.61
CA ASP A 122 7.21 -4.60 10.69
C ASP A 122 7.78 -4.57 12.13
N ASN A 123 7.31 -3.63 12.95
CA ASN A 123 7.74 -3.49 14.36
C ASN A 123 6.74 -4.09 15.35
N GLY A 124 5.68 -4.72 14.89
CA GLY A 124 4.68 -5.38 15.73
C GLY A 124 3.85 -4.41 16.59
N LEU A 125 3.79 -3.14 16.24
CA LEU A 125 3.01 -2.15 16.96
C LEU A 125 1.54 -2.17 16.52
N LYS A 126 0.64 -2.17 17.48
CA LYS A 126 -0.81 -2.16 17.22
C LYS A 126 -1.33 -0.73 17.17
N TYR A 127 -2.32 -0.50 16.30
CA TYR A 127 -2.96 0.80 16.13
C TYR A 127 -4.47 0.67 15.93
N ARG A 128 -5.21 1.78 16.08
CA ARG A 128 -6.66 1.86 15.91
C ARG A 128 -7.02 3.10 15.11
N GLY A 129 -8.18 3.08 14.45
CA GLY A 129 -8.75 4.23 13.74
C GLY A 129 -8.33 4.36 12.28
N TRP A 130 -7.85 3.29 11.65
CA TRP A 130 -7.35 3.30 10.27
C TRP A 130 -8.42 3.56 9.19
N GLU A 131 -9.67 3.28 9.47
CA GLU A 131 -10.75 3.15 8.46
C GLU A 131 -10.93 4.37 7.55
N ASN A 132 -10.51 5.57 8.00
CA ASN A 132 -10.57 6.81 7.20
C ASN A 132 -9.20 7.49 7.06
N GLY A 133 -8.10 6.74 7.14
CA GLY A 133 -6.76 7.31 7.11
C GLY A 133 -6.39 8.13 8.34
N TYR A 134 -7.14 7.98 9.42
CA TYR A 134 -6.91 8.63 10.70
C TYR A 134 -6.50 7.60 11.76
N ILE A 135 -5.41 7.87 12.46
CA ILE A 135 -4.94 7.03 13.56
C ILE A 135 -5.33 7.67 14.89
N SER A 136 -6.24 7.01 15.60
CA SER A 136 -6.68 7.49 16.91
C SER A 136 -5.69 7.15 18.02
N THR A 137 -5.17 5.92 18.04
CA THR A 137 -4.22 5.45 19.06
C THR A 137 -3.22 4.46 18.49
N ILE A 138 -2.01 4.45 19.06
CA ILE A 138 -0.96 3.46 18.80
C ILE A 138 -0.55 2.85 20.14
N GLN A 139 -0.33 1.54 20.18
CA GLN A 139 0.22 0.86 21.33
C GLN A 139 1.75 1.04 21.36
N SER A 140 2.28 1.52 22.47
CA SER A 140 3.72 1.67 22.69
C SER A 140 4.44 0.31 22.68
N PRO A 141 5.77 0.28 22.50
CA PRO A 141 6.57 -0.93 22.71
C PRO A 141 6.43 -1.51 24.14
N GLU A 142 6.11 -0.67 25.11
CA GLU A 142 5.91 -1.05 26.52
C GLU A 142 4.47 -1.54 26.82
N GLY A 143 3.56 -1.44 25.83
CA GLY A 143 2.22 -2.01 25.91
C GLY A 143 1.09 -1.04 26.28
N TYR A 144 1.36 0.21 26.65
CA TYR A 144 0.31 1.21 26.88
C TYR A 144 -0.17 1.83 25.56
N TRP A 145 -1.41 2.33 25.55
CA TRP A 145 -1.98 3.02 24.40
C TRP A 145 -1.78 4.53 24.53
N LEU A 146 -1.34 5.16 23.44
CA LEU A 146 -1.19 6.61 23.35
C LEU A 146 -1.91 7.14 22.12
N GLY A 147 -2.58 8.29 22.27
CA GLY A 147 -3.24 8.94 21.14
C GLY A 147 -4.20 10.01 21.57
N GLU A 148 -5.33 10.06 20.91
CA GLU A 148 -6.34 11.08 21.11
C GLU A 148 -6.82 11.12 22.57
N PHE A 149 -6.69 12.28 23.20
CA PHE A 149 -7.07 12.58 24.60
C PHE A 149 -6.36 11.77 25.71
N THR A 150 -5.32 11.00 25.37
CA THR A 150 -4.62 10.17 26.37
C THR A 150 -3.64 10.99 27.22
N ASN A 151 -3.09 12.08 26.68
CA ASN A 151 -2.21 13.03 27.37
C ASN A 151 -2.82 14.42 27.41
N GLY A 152 -4.03 14.52 27.94
CA GLY A 152 -4.78 15.77 28.03
C GLY A 152 -5.63 16.07 26.81
N LYS A 153 -6.39 17.16 26.92
CA LYS A 153 -7.47 17.57 26.00
C LYS A 153 -7.07 17.72 24.53
N TYR A 154 -5.79 17.97 24.26
CA TYR A 154 -5.32 18.28 22.91
C TYR A 154 -4.29 17.27 22.39
N SER A 155 -4.10 16.15 23.08
CA SER A 155 -3.18 15.12 22.60
C SER A 155 -3.76 14.40 21.39
N GLY A 156 -2.86 13.98 20.50
CA GLY A 156 -3.17 13.23 19.29
C GLY A 156 -1.92 13.01 18.46
N TRP A 157 -2.01 12.09 17.54
CA TRP A 157 -0.92 11.82 16.60
C TRP A 157 -0.87 12.87 15.49
N MET A 158 0.34 13.28 15.18
CA MET A 158 0.64 14.21 14.08
C MET A 158 1.78 13.65 13.25
N TYR A 159 1.83 14.01 11.99
CA TYR A 159 2.94 13.62 11.13
C TYR A 159 3.54 14.81 10.39
N THR A 160 4.80 14.68 10.00
CA THR A 160 5.51 15.63 9.15
C THR A 160 6.13 14.90 7.96
N VAL A 161 6.25 15.59 6.84
CA VAL A 161 7.01 15.15 5.68
C VAL A 161 8.06 16.19 5.38
N ASN A 162 9.32 15.80 5.36
CA ASN A 162 10.47 16.70 5.16
C ASN A 162 10.43 17.92 6.11
N GLY A 163 10.05 17.70 7.37
CA GLY A 163 9.97 18.75 8.39
C GLY A 163 8.74 19.65 8.31
N SER A 164 7.86 19.47 7.34
CA SER A 164 6.62 20.25 7.18
C SER A 164 5.42 19.42 7.62
N HIS A 165 4.45 20.08 8.25
CA HIS A 165 3.21 19.46 8.70
C HIS A 165 2.12 19.63 7.61
N PRO A 166 1.77 18.55 6.88
CA PRO A 166 0.75 18.64 5.84
C PRO A 166 -0.66 18.81 6.42
N SER A 167 -1.54 19.48 5.66
CA SER A 167 -2.97 19.56 5.97
C SER A 167 -3.79 18.41 5.35
N LEU A 168 -3.14 17.32 4.98
CA LEU A 168 -3.74 16.14 4.35
C LEU A 168 -3.75 14.96 5.31
N GLY A 169 -4.71 14.06 5.17
CA GLY A 169 -4.72 12.77 5.85
C GLY A 169 -3.59 11.85 5.37
N LEU A 170 -3.24 10.85 6.18
CA LEU A 170 -2.18 9.88 5.86
C LEU A 170 -2.39 9.19 4.51
N ASN A 171 -3.65 8.90 4.15
CA ASN A 171 -4.02 8.21 2.90
C ASN A 171 -4.13 9.15 1.69
N GLU A 172 -4.04 10.47 1.90
CA GLU A 172 -4.18 11.47 0.84
C GLU A 172 -2.82 11.99 0.37
N TYR A 173 -1.82 12.03 1.27
CA TYR A 173 -0.49 12.54 0.95
C TYR A 173 0.31 11.48 0.18
N LYS A 174 0.49 11.70 -1.12
CA LYS A 174 1.29 10.84 -1.99
C LYS A 174 2.76 11.20 -1.92
N LEU A 175 3.59 10.16 -1.81
CA LEU A 175 5.04 10.25 -1.82
C LEU A 175 5.52 10.34 -3.27
N ILE A 176 6.31 11.35 -3.54
CA ILE A 176 7.01 11.60 -4.81
C ILE A 176 8.50 11.61 -4.51
N GLY A 177 9.31 11.01 -5.37
CA GLY A 177 10.77 10.97 -5.19
C GLY A 177 11.41 12.34 -5.19
#